data_9ab0fb54779c934f8a4d6814ffd6b7c1
#
_entry.id   9ab0fb54779c934f8a4d6814ffd6b7c1
#
_cell.length_a   1.000
_cell.length_b   1.000
_cell.length_c   1.000
_cell.angle_alpha   90.00
_cell.angle_beta   90.00
_cell.angle_gamma   90.00
#
_symmetry.space_group_name_H-M   'P 1'
#
loop_
_entity.id
_entity.type
_entity.pdbx_description
1 polymer ?
#
loop_
_entity_poly.entity_id
_entity_poly.type
_entity_poly.pdbx_seq_one_letter_code
_entity_poly.pdbx_strand_id
1 'polypeptide(L)'
;MIKKRIAASVIVKSNKVVQSISYKKFLPIGSIEPVVENLDRWGVDEIIIFDIDRSKNNLGPNYDLIKAISSIPISTPLAYAGGINNYKDAINVISSGSERVILDNLLFKNSKNIKKI
;
A
#
# COMPACT_ATOMS: atom_id res chain seq x y z
N MET A 1 2.39 -0.51 29.96
CA MET A 1 1.96 -1.77 29.30
C MET A 1 2.19 -1.65 27.79
N ILE A 2 2.88 -2.62 27.21
CA ILE A 2 3.13 -2.64 25.77
C ILE A 2 1.88 -3.19 25.08
N LYS A 3 1.28 -2.37 24.22
CA LYS A 3 0.13 -2.77 23.44
C LYS A 3 0.60 -3.47 22.15
N LYS A 4 0.16 -4.70 21.93
CA LYS A 4 0.42 -5.43 20.69
C LYS A 4 -0.50 -4.91 19.60
N ARG A 5 0.02 -4.77 18.38
CA ARG A 5 -0.71 -4.30 17.22
C ARG A 5 -0.65 -5.31 16.09
N ILE A 6 -1.72 -5.38 15.32
CA ILE A 6 -1.81 -6.26 14.17
C ILE A 6 -1.91 -5.40 12.93
N ALA A 7 -0.94 -5.55 12.03
CA ALA A 7 -0.97 -4.93 10.70
C ALA A 7 -1.27 -6.02 9.68
N ALA A 8 -2.25 -5.78 8.82
CA ALA A 8 -2.60 -6.70 7.76
C ALA A 8 -2.03 -6.22 6.45
N SER A 9 -1.36 -7.12 5.72
CA SER A 9 -0.79 -6.82 4.40
C SER A 9 -1.74 -7.27 3.31
N VAL A 10 -2.02 -6.38 2.35
CA VAL A 10 -2.84 -6.67 1.19
C VAL A 10 -1.96 -6.48 -0.05
N ILE A 11 -1.76 -7.56 -0.80
CA ILE A 11 -0.94 -7.51 -2.01
C ILE A 11 -1.85 -7.25 -3.20
N VAL A 12 -1.52 -6.19 -3.97
CA VAL A 12 -2.30 -5.76 -5.12
C VAL A 12 -1.45 -5.87 -6.38
N LYS A 13 -2.03 -6.42 -7.42
CA LYS A 13 -1.43 -6.47 -8.75
C LYS A 13 -2.50 -6.19 -9.77
N SER A 14 -2.25 -5.23 -10.68
CA SER A 14 -3.20 -4.81 -11.70
C SER A 14 -4.57 -4.46 -11.10
N ASN A 15 -4.56 -3.70 -10.01
CA ASN A 15 -5.73 -3.21 -9.27
C ASN A 15 -6.60 -4.30 -8.63
N LYS A 16 -6.05 -5.51 -8.45
CA LYS A 16 -6.77 -6.61 -7.79
C LYS A 16 -5.94 -7.18 -6.65
N VAL A 17 -6.62 -7.63 -5.61
CA VAL A 17 -5.97 -8.34 -4.53
C VAL A 17 -5.56 -9.71 -5.02
N VAL A 18 -4.31 -10.09 -4.77
CA VAL A 18 -3.76 -11.34 -5.23
C VAL A 18 -3.08 -12.09 -4.10
N GLN A 19 -2.99 -13.42 -4.25
CA GLN A 19 -2.16 -14.26 -3.42
C GLN A 19 -0.89 -14.56 -4.20
N SER A 20 0.27 -14.26 -3.60
CA SER A 20 1.56 -14.54 -4.20
C SER A 20 1.98 -15.97 -3.91
N ILE A 21 2.39 -16.70 -4.95
CA ILE A 21 2.96 -18.05 -4.81
C ILE A 21 4.40 -17.97 -5.27
N SER A 22 5.33 -17.99 -4.31
CA SER A 22 6.78 -17.93 -4.55
C SER A 22 7.21 -16.74 -5.41
N TYR A 23 6.43 -15.65 -5.40
CA TYR A 23 6.64 -14.45 -6.20
C TYR A 23 6.71 -14.69 -7.72
N LYS A 24 6.29 -15.87 -8.18
CA LYS A 24 6.26 -16.21 -9.60
C LYS A 24 4.86 -16.28 -10.16
N LYS A 25 3.90 -16.72 -9.36
CA LYS A 25 2.49 -16.80 -9.74
C LYS A 25 1.65 -15.98 -8.78
N PHE A 26 0.61 -15.35 -9.30
CA PHE A 26 -0.30 -14.53 -8.53
C PHE A 26 -1.73 -14.97 -8.82
N LEU A 27 -2.41 -15.45 -7.79
CA LEU A 27 -3.81 -15.85 -7.90
C LEU A 27 -4.70 -14.70 -7.48
N PRO A 28 -5.59 -14.21 -8.36
CA PRO A 28 -6.53 -13.16 -7.98
C PRO A 28 -7.48 -13.67 -6.88
N ILE A 29 -7.63 -12.88 -5.81
CA ILE A 29 -8.56 -13.18 -4.73
C ILE A 29 -9.85 -12.40 -4.93
N GLY A 30 -9.76 -11.18 -5.48
CA GLY A 30 -10.93 -10.35 -5.72
C GLY A 30 -10.64 -8.87 -5.69
N SER A 31 -11.71 -8.09 -5.56
CA SER A 31 -11.64 -6.64 -5.47
C SER A 31 -11.10 -6.20 -4.11
N ILE A 32 -10.45 -5.05 -4.09
CA ILE A 32 -9.82 -4.55 -2.87
C ILE A 32 -10.84 -4.08 -1.82
N GLU A 33 -11.98 -3.55 -2.25
CA GLU A 33 -12.97 -2.99 -1.32
C GLU A 33 -13.48 -3.99 -0.28
N PRO A 34 -13.99 -5.18 -0.68
CA PRO A 34 -14.45 -6.15 0.32
C PRO A 34 -13.34 -6.63 1.26
N VAL A 35 -12.11 -6.76 0.74
CA VAL A 35 -10.97 -7.19 1.55
C VAL A 35 -10.67 -6.15 2.63
N VAL A 36 -10.60 -4.88 2.24
CA VAL A 36 -10.33 -3.78 3.17
C VAL A 36 -11.47 -3.65 4.20
N GLU A 37 -12.71 -3.75 3.77
CA GLU A 37 -13.86 -3.67 4.66
C GLU A 37 -13.87 -4.81 5.68
N ASN A 38 -13.51 -6.01 5.26
CA ASN A 38 -13.44 -7.16 6.17
C ASN A 38 -12.32 -7.01 7.18
N LEU A 39 -11.16 -6.50 6.76
CA LEU A 39 -10.04 -6.26 7.67
C LEU A 39 -10.38 -5.18 8.70
N ASP A 40 -11.05 -4.13 8.28
CA ASP A 40 -11.55 -3.09 9.18
C ASP A 40 -12.51 -3.67 10.21
N ARG A 41 -13.44 -4.51 9.75
CA ARG A 41 -14.43 -5.16 10.62
C ARG A 41 -13.78 -6.10 11.61
N TRP A 42 -12.68 -6.76 11.25
CA TRP A 42 -11.94 -7.65 12.13
C TRP A 42 -11.11 -6.88 13.17
N GLY A 43 -11.00 -5.57 13.04
CA GLY A 43 -10.33 -4.73 14.02
C GLY A 43 -8.82 -4.74 13.94
N VAL A 44 -8.24 -4.95 12.75
CA VAL A 44 -6.79 -4.82 12.59
C VAL A 44 -6.39 -3.36 12.85
N ASP A 45 -5.16 -3.15 13.31
CA ASP A 45 -4.67 -1.82 13.69
C ASP A 45 -4.22 -0.99 12.50
N GLU A 46 -3.78 -1.65 11.43
CA GLU A 46 -3.31 -0.97 10.21
C GLU A 46 -3.49 -1.91 9.03
N ILE A 47 -3.82 -1.34 7.87
CA ILE A 47 -3.87 -2.05 6.59
C ILE A 47 -2.76 -1.52 5.71
N ILE A 48 -1.88 -2.41 5.25
CA ILE A 48 -0.75 -2.06 4.38
C ILE A 48 -1.05 -2.56 2.98
N ILE A 49 -1.10 -1.66 2.02
CA ILE A 49 -1.34 -1.98 0.61
C ILE A 49 0.01 -2.06 -0.11
N PHE A 50 0.35 -3.24 -0.61
CA PHE A 50 1.54 -3.47 -1.43
C PHE A 50 1.12 -3.60 -2.89
N ASP A 51 1.34 -2.55 -3.67
CA ASP A 51 1.05 -2.54 -5.10
C ASP A 51 2.31 -2.95 -5.85
N ILE A 52 2.46 -4.25 -6.09
CA ILE A 52 3.74 -4.87 -6.40
C ILE A 52 4.25 -4.67 -7.83
N ASP A 53 3.38 -4.31 -8.77
CA ASP A 53 3.80 -4.12 -10.15
C ASP A 53 4.12 -2.65 -10.52
N ARG A 54 3.90 -1.70 -9.61
CA ARG A 54 4.12 -0.28 -9.91
C ARG A 54 5.59 0.06 -10.06
N SER A 55 6.45 -0.38 -9.15
CA SER A 55 7.90 -0.14 -9.25
C SER A 55 8.51 -0.88 -10.42
N LYS A 56 8.12 -2.14 -10.60
CA LYS A 56 8.64 -2.99 -11.66
C LYS A 56 8.38 -2.41 -13.04
N ASN A 57 7.23 -1.78 -13.25
CA ASN A 57 6.81 -1.23 -14.53
C ASN A 57 7.03 0.28 -14.65
N ASN A 58 7.71 0.89 -13.68
CA ASN A 58 7.98 2.34 -13.64
C ASN A 58 6.74 3.21 -13.76
N LEU A 59 5.63 2.76 -13.14
CA LEU A 59 4.36 3.45 -13.25
C LEU A 59 4.15 4.56 -12.20
N GLY A 60 5.03 4.64 -11.21
CA GLY A 60 4.82 5.52 -10.08
C GLY A 60 3.74 5.00 -9.15
N PRO A 61 3.39 5.73 -8.08
CA PRO A 61 2.32 5.31 -7.16
C PRO A 61 0.96 5.26 -7.84
N ASN A 62 0.10 4.37 -7.36
CA ASN A 62 -1.25 4.25 -7.89
C ASN A 62 -2.20 5.17 -7.11
N TYR A 63 -2.21 6.44 -7.45
CA TYR A 63 -3.01 7.45 -6.75
C TYR A 63 -4.51 7.18 -6.84
N ASP A 64 -4.99 6.68 -7.97
CA ASP A 64 -6.40 6.37 -8.14
C ASP A 64 -6.85 5.27 -7.19
N LEU A 65 -6.01 4.24 -7.02
CA LEU A 65 -6.27 3.16 -6.07
C LEU A 65 -6.31 3.69 -4.63
N ILE A 66 -5.35 4.54 -4.27
CA ILE A 66 -5.28 5.13 -2.92
C ILE A 66 -6.54 5.96 -2.65
N LYS A 67 -6.95 6.78 -3.60
CA LYS A 67 -8.16 7.59 -3.47
C LYS A 67 -9.41 6.72 -3.34
N ALA A 68 -9.49 5.66 -4.14
CA ALA A 68 -10.62 4.74 -4.08
C ALA A 68 -10.72 4.05 -2.72
N ILE A 69 -9.59 3.58 -2.19
CA ILE A 69 -9.55 2.91 -0.89
C ILE A 69 -9.86 3.90 0.24
N SER A 70 -9.33 5.11 0.17
CA SER A 70 -9.56 6.12 1.21
C SER A 70 -11.00 6.62 1.24
N SER A 71 -11.76 6.40 0.16
CA SER A 71 -13.19 6.72 0.09
C SER A 71 -14.06 5.67 0.80
N ILE A 72 -13.52 4.50 1.10
CA ILE A 72 -14.27 3.45 1.81
C ILE A 72 -14.46 3.91 3.26
N PRO A 73 -15.70 3.83 3.81
CA PRO A 73 -15.96 4.33 5.17
C PRO A 73 -15.43 3.35 6.23
N ILE A 74 -14.13 3.35 6.40
CA ILE A 74 -13.43 2.54 7.41
C ILE A 74 -12.68 3.44 8.38
N SER A 75 -12.40 2.93 9.57
CA SER A 75 -11.65 3.66 10.59
C SER A 75 -10.18 3.23 10.66
N THR A 76 -9.84 2.10 10.06
CA THR A 76 -8.48 1.56 10.09
C THR A 76 -7.54 2.39 9.23
N PRO A 77 -6.38 2.83 9.77
CA PRO A 77 -5.40 3.58 8.98
C PRO A 77 -4.82 2.75 7.84
N LEU A 78 -4.51 3.43 6.73
CA LEU A 78 -3.93 2.82 5.53
C LEU A 78 -2.47 3.25 5.38
N ALA A 79 -1.60 2.29 5.03
CA ALA A 79 -0.26 2.55 4.57
C ALA A 79 -0.12 2.04 3.14
N TYR A 80 0.68 2.70 2.33
CA TYR A 80 0.83 2.34 0.93
C TYR A 80 2.30 2.13 0.56
N ALA A 81 2.56 1.09 -0.22
CA ALA A 81 3.86 0.79 -0.82
C ALA A 81 3.67 0.47 -2.30
N GLY A 82 4.46 1.07 -3.15
CA GLY A 82 4.46 0.77 -4.57
C GLY A 82 4.77 1.99 -5.44
N GLY A 83 5.84 1.94 -6.20
CA GLY A 83 6.17 2.95 -7.19
C GLY A 83 6.67 4.28 -6.66
N ILE A 84 6.99 4.38 -5.37
CA ILE A 84 7.48 5.63 -4.78
C ILE A 84 8.96 5.77 -5.09
N ASN A 85 9.33 6.80 -5.89
CA ASN A 85 10.69 7.00 -6.36
C ASN A 85 11.36 8.26 -5.81
N ASN A 86 10.60 9.17 -5.22
CA ASN A 86 11.14 10.44 -4.71
C ASN A 86 10.23 11.03 -3.63
N TYR A 87 10.68 12.13 -3.05
CA TYR A 87 9.94 12.84 -2.01
C TYR A 87 8.56 13.32 -2.48
N LYS A 88 8.50 13.82 -3.72
CA LYS A 88 7.23 14.31 -4.28
C LYS A 88 6.19 13.19 -4.38
N ASP A 89 6.61 12.00 -4.80
CA ASP A 89 5.73 10.84 -4.85
C ASP A 89 5.18 10.51 -3.46
N ALA A 90 6.04 10.53 -2.45
CA ALA A 90 5.63 10.23 -1.07
C ALA A 90 4.59 11.24 -0.57
N ILE A 91 4.81 12.52 -0.82
CA ILE A 91 3.86 13.58 -0.43
C ILE A 91 2.53 13.40 -1.15
N ASN A 92 2.55 13.08 -2.44
CA ASN A 92 1.34 12.88 -3.22
C ASN A 92 0.56 11.64 -2.77
N VAL A 93 1.25 10.58 -2.33
CA VAL A 93 0.61 9.39 -1.75
C VAL A 93 -0.17 9.77 -0.49
N ILE A 94 0.47 10.54 0.40
CA ILE A 94 -0.18 10.99 1.63
C ILE A 94 -1.37 11.91 1.30
N SER A 95 -1.20 12.82 0.36
CA SER A 95 -2.27 13.72 -0.08
C SER A 95 -3.45 12.99 -0.71
N SER A 96 -3.21 11.81 -1.28
CA SER A 96 -4.25 10.99 -1.89
C SER A 96 -5.06 10.18 -0.87
N GLY A 97 -4.62 10.11 0.37
CA GLY A 97 -5.38 9.48 1.45
C GLY A 97 -4.66 8.44 2.28
N SER A 98 -3.44 8.08 1.93
CA SER A 98 -2.65 7.17 2.74
C SER A 98 -2.10 7.90 3.96
N GLU A 99 -2.15 7.28 5.13
CA GLU A 99 -1.60 7.88 6.34
C GLU A 99 -0.09 7.71 6.45
N ARG A 100 0.43 6.65 5.84
CA ARG A 100 1.86 6.34 5.85
C ARG A 100 2.32 5.88 4.48
N VAL A 101 3.59 6.06 4.21
CA VAL A 101 4.24 5.51 3.03
C VAL A 101 5.27 4.47 3.46
N ILE A 102 5.42 3.43 2.66
CA ILE A 102 6.42 2.39 2.89
C ILE A 102 7.37 2.43 1.71
N LEU A 103 8.66 2.58 2.03
CA LEU A 103 9.72 2.67 1.04
C LEU A 103 10.47 1.35 0.98
N ASP A 104 10.69 0.87 -0.23
CA ASP A 104 11.42 -0.36 -0.48
C ASP A 104 12.55 -0.09 -1.46
N ASN A 105 12.23 0.06 -2.73
CA ASN A 105 13.25 0.27 -3.75
C ASN A 105 14.00 1.60 -3.61
N LEU A 106 13.37 2.63 -3.07
CA LEU A 106 13.98 3.93 -2.91
C LEU A 106 15.22 3.88 -2.01
N LEU A 107 15.22 3.01 -1.00
CA LEU A 107 16.36 2.82 -0.10
C LEU A 107 17.63 2.38 -0.84
N PHE A 108 17.45 1.64 -1.93
CA PHE A 108 18.58 1.12 -2.70
C PHE A 108 18.94 1.97 -3.90
N LYS A 109 17.99 2.72 -4.46
CA LYS A 109 18.19 3.50 -5.67
C LYS A 109 18.70 4.91 -5.44
N ASN A 110 18.19 5.59 -4.40
CA ASN A 110 18.53 7.00 -4.20
C ASN A 110 18.35 7.41 -2.74
N SER A 111 19.39 7.21 -1.94
CA SER A 111 19.36 7.54 -0.52
C SER A 111 19.21 9.04 -0.24
N LYS A 112 19.53 9.92 -1.19
CA LYS A 112 19.37 11.36 -1.01
C LYS A 112 17.90 11.77 -0.89
N ASN A 113 17.01 11.10 -1.61
CA ASN A 113 15.59 11.38 -1.54
C ASN A 113 14.98 10.99 -0.19
N ILE A 114 15.53 9.97 0.45
CA ILE A 114 15.03 9.49 1.74
C ILE A 114 15.20 10.53 2.83
N LYS A 115 16.30 11.29 2.80
CA LYS A 115 16.57 12.33 3.80
C LYS A 115 15.54 13.45 3.79
N LYS A 116 14.82 13.63 2.69
CA LYS A 116 13.79 14.65 2.55
C LYS A 116 12.41 14.18 3.00
N ILE A 117 12.24 12.88 3.09
CA ILE A 117 10.99 12.29 3.51
C ILE A 117 10.88 12.23 5.02
#